data_fb69e6dbb6194019e42d7198bee090c1
#
_entry.id   fb69e6dbb6194019e42d7198bee090c1
#
_cell.length_a   1.000
_cell.length_b   1.000
_cell.length_c   1.000
_cell.angle_alpha   90.00
_cell.angle_beta   90.00
_cell.angle_gamma   90.00
#
_symmetry.space_group_name_H-M   'P 1'
#
loop_
_entity.id
_entity.type
_entity.pdbx_description
1 polymer ?
#
loop_
_entity_poly.entity_id
_entity_poly.type
_entity_poly.pdbx_seq_one_letter_code
_entity_poly.pdbx_strand_id
1 'polypeptide(L)'
;MVRYDDMCGDWLLSTSEGFYSLASPDAVPVKVEEAPPVSVMGLNVWQKDKQGNWLAGSFSGLFVWDRQQGWVTDYFTGEEAEDTAGPPFGKFAVSGYSADFKGKECVVEYYEGTDALAQPGELSTQPMSLWNFALEVHSGRVFIGSVATYVFVFLVGGGCVWCLWTGYRVRKGNK
;
A
#
# COMPACT_ATOMS: atom_id res chain seq x y z
N MET A 1 -2.70 11.87 6.05
CA MET A 1 -1.73 12.83 5.44
C MET A 1 -2.44 14.13 5.13
N VAL A 2 -1.72 15.28 5.11
CA VAL A 2 -2.29 16.59 4.77
C VAL A 2 -1.44 17.24 3.68
N ARG A 3 -2.09 17.80 2.66
CA ARG A 3 -1.44 18.52 1.55
C ARG A 3 -2.27 19.74 1.19
N TYR A 4 -1.60 20.81 0.78
CA TYR A 4 -2.28 21.96 0.17
C TYR A 4 -2.42 21.73 -1.33
N ASP A 5 -3.61 21.94 -1.85
CA ASP A 5 -3.89 21.92 -3.28
C ASP A 5 -3.96 23.32 -3.82
N ASP A 6 -2.89 23.75 -4.49
CA ASP A 6 -2.74 25.06 -5.10
C ASP A 6 -3.72 25.31 -6.26
N MET A 7 -4.21 24.25 -6.91
CA MET A 7 -5.17 24.35 -8.01
C MET A 7 -6.60 24.59 -7.52
N CYS A 8 -6.99 23.96 -6.43
CA CYS A 8 -8.32 24.15 -5.82
C CYS A 8 -8.32 25.19 -4.69
N GLY A 9 -7.14 25.57 -4.19
CA GLY A 9 -6.99 26.59 -3.15
C GLY A 9 -7.42 26.14 -1.76
N ASP A 10 -7.40 24.83 -1.50
CA ASP A 10 -7.81 24.24 -0.23
C ASP A 10 -6.78 23.23 0.31
N TRP A 11 -6.99 22.80 1.55
CA TRP A 11 -6.22 21.73 2.15
C TRP A 11 -6.92 20.39 1.95
N LEU A 12 -6.15 19.38 1.55
CA LEU A 12 -6.61 18.00 1.45
C LEU A 12 -6.09 17.19 2.62
N LEU A 13 -7.00 16.48 3.26
CA LEU A 13 -6.73 15.51 4.31
C LEU A 13 -7.10 14.11 3.82
N SER A 14 -6.13 13.19 3.81
CA SER A 14 -6.37 11.77 3.58
C SER A 14 -6.46 11.03 4.91
N THR A 15 -7.51 10.24 5.06
CA THR A 15 -7.76 9.34 6.20
C THR A 15 -7.94 7.91 5.70
N SER A 16 -8.18 6.97 6.60
CA SER A 16 -8.58 5.59 6.25
C SER A 16 -10.01 5.49 5.69
N GLU A 17 -10.80 6.57 5.81
CA GLU A 17 -12.21 6.61 5.37
C GLU A 17 -12.39 7.39 4.06
N GLY A 18 -11.31 7.94 3.51
CA GLY A 18 -11.33 8.73 2.28
C GLY A 18 -10.65 10.09 2.41
N PHE A 19 -11.01 10.98 1.51
CA PHE A 19 -10.47 12.33 1.44
C PHE A 19 -11.44 13.36 1.98
N TYR A 20 -10.88 14.40 2.59
CA TYR A 20 -11.61 15.55 3.10
C TYR A 20 -10.93 16.83 2.64
N SER A 21 -11.72 17.85 2.32
CA SER A 21 -11.22 19.17 2.01
C SER A 21 -11.44 20.13 3.18
N LEU A 22 -10.53 21.08 3.35
CA LEU A 22 -10.61 22.17 4.34
C LEU A 22 -10.25 23.48 3.66
N ALA A 23 -11.16 24.44 3.72
CA ALA A 23 -10.92 25.78 3.20
C ALA A 23 -9.82 26.54 3.97
N SER A 24 -9.62 26.22 5.26
CA SER A 24 -8.56 26.74 6.11
C SER A 24 -8.19 25.70 7.19
N PRO A 25 -7.04 25.84 7.87
CA PRO A 25 -6.65 24.92 8.94
C PRO A 25 -7.65 24.78 10.10
N ASP A 26 -8.46 25.80 10.32
CA ASP A 26 -9.48 25.84 11.39
C ASP A 26 -10.90 25.50 10.87
N ALA A 27 -11.03 25.19 9.58
CA ALA A 27 -12.32 24.84 8.99
C ALA A 27 -12.74 23.42 9.35
N VAL A 28 -14.05 23.17 9.33
CA VAL A 28 -14.58 21.81 9.49
C VAL A 28 -14.28 21.03 8.21
N PRO A 29 -13.69 19.83 8.30
CA PRO A 29 -13.42 18.99 7.14
C PRO A 29 -14.71 18.58 6.42
N VAL A 30 -14.74 18.72 5.11
CA VAL A 30 -15.85 18.29 4.25
C VAL A 30 -15.38 17.08 3.43
N LYS A 31 -16.14 16.01 3.45
CA LYS A 31 -15.81 14.81 2.69
C LYS A 31 -15.86 15.08 1.19
N VAL A 32 -14.88 14.59 0.47
CA VAL A 32 -14.83 14.67 -1.00
C VAL A 32 -15.39 13.35 -1.53
N GLU A 33 -16.55 13.42 -2.20
CA GLU A 33 -17.26 12.22 -2.68
C GLU A 33 -16.57 11.62 -3.92
N GLU A 34 -16.15 12.47 -4.85
CA GLU A 34 -15.43 12.04 -6.07
C GLU A 34 -13.92 11.98 -5.82
N ALA A 35 -13.49 10.98 -5.07
CA ALA A 35 -12.10 10.80 -4.67
C ALA A 35 -11.64 9.35 -4.85
N PRO A 36 -10.34 9.13 -5.04
CA PRO A 36 -9.79 7.78 -5.18
C PRO A 36 -10.13 6.89 -3.99
N PRO A 37 -10.36 5.59 -4.22
CA PRO A 37 -10.52 4.63 -3.14
C PRO A 37 -9.24 4.58 -2.28
N VAL A 38 -9.40 4.61 -0.97
CA VAL A 38 -8.31 4.56 0.00
C VAL A 38 -8.38 3.26 0.77
N SER A 39 -7.24 2.56 0.86
CA SER A 39 -7.13 1.40 1.74
C SER A 39 -7.29 1.81 3.20
N VAL A 40 -7.86 0.92 4.01
CA VAL A 40 -7.94 1.08 5.49
C VAL A 40 -6.55 1.29 6.13
N MET A 41 -5.48 0.89 5.44
CA MET A 41 -4.10 1.13 5.84
C MET A 41 -3.58 2.53 5.48
N GLY A 42 -4.40 3.35 4.79
CA GLY A 42 -4.04 4.69 4.33
C GLY A 42 -3.32 4.71 2.99
N LEU A 43 -2.73 5.86 2.65
CA LEU A 43 -1.98 6.07 1.41
C LEU A 43 -0.48 5.80 1.61
N ASN A 44 0.14 5.14 0.62
CA ASN A 44 1.58 4.98 0.48
C ASN A 44 2.17 6.02 -0.48
N VAL A 45 1.37 6.43 -1.47
CA VAL A 45 1.73 7.45 -2.47
C VAL A 45 0.70 8.57 -2.41
N TRP A 46 1.17 9.80 -2.25
CA TRP A 46 0.34 10.99 -2.41
C TRP A 46 1.19 12.17 -2.88
N GLN A 47 1.18 12.39 -4.17
CA GLN A 47 1.93 13.47 -4.83
C GLN A 47 1.26 13.86 -6.14
N LYS A 48 1.75 14.91 -6.78
CA LYS A 48 1.32 15.31 -8.12
C LYS A 48 2.15 14.61 -9.18
N ASP A 49 1.52 14.24 -10.29
CA ASP A 49 2.18 13.79 -11.51
C ASP A 49 2.81 14.97 -12.28
N LYS A 50 3.41 14.69 -13.45
CA LYS A 50 4.00 15.74 -14.31
C LYS A 50 2.96 16.67 -14.94
N GLN A 51 1.70 16.26 -14.99
CA GLN A 51 0.56 17.01 -15.52
C GLN A 51 -0.12 17.86 -14.44
N GLY A 52 0.21 17.64 -13.18
CA GLY A 52 -0.37 18.36 -12.04
C GLY A 52 -1.56 17.65 -11.38
N ASN A 53 -1.96 16.46 -11.88
CA ASN A 53 -3.00 15.64 -11.25
C ASN A 53 -2.47 15.00 -9.97
N TRP A 54 -3.38 14.71 -9.05
CA TRP A 54 -3.01 13.95 -7.85
C TRP A 54 -2.82 12.48 -8.15
N LEU A 55 -1.73 11.91 -7.67
CA LEU A 55 -1.52 10.47 -7.59
C LEU A 55 -1.82 10.01 -6.17
N ALA A 56 -2.79 9.12 -6.03
CA ALA A 56 -3.17 8.47 -4.80
C ALA A 56 -2.90 6.98 -4.90
N GLY A 57 -1.89 6.49 -4.20
CA GLY A 57 -1.49 5.09 -4.22
C GLY A 57 -1.62 4.46 -2.84
N SER A 58 -2.19 3.27 -2.79
CA SER A 58 -2.40 2.48 -1.59
C SER A 58 -2.38 0.98 -1.91
N PHE A 59 -2.73 0.16 -0.94
CA PHE A 59 -2.99 -1.26 -1.18
C PHE A 59 -4.25 -1.52 -2.03
N SER A 60 -5.07 -0.49 -2.28
CA SER A 60 -6.21 -0.60 -3.21
C SER A 60 -5.81 -0.40 -4.67
N GLY A 61 -4.66 0.20 -4.95
CA GLY A 61 -4.14 0.49 -6.27
C GLY A 61 -3.41 1.83 -6.35
N LEU A 62 -3.13 2.28 -7.56
CA LEU A 62 -2.61 3.61 -7.87
C LEU A 62 -3.60 4.31 -8.80
N PHE A 63 -4.04 5.49 -8.40
CA PHE A 63 -5.08 6.26 -9.09
C PHE A 63 -4.57 7.64 -9.46
N VAL A 64 -4.97 8.10 -10.64
CA VAL A 64 -4.81 9.48 -11.11
C VAL A 64 -6.11 10.22 -10.84
N TRP A 65 -6.02 11.33 -10.13
CA TRP A 65 -7.17 12.11 -9.71
C TRP A 65 -7.06 13.57 -10.17
N ASP A 66 -7.95 13.95 -11.09
CA ASP A 66 -8.17 15.33 -11.47
C ASP A 66 -9.33 15.90 -10.64
N ARG A 67 -8.98 16.68 -9.61
CA ARG A 67 -9.97 17.30 -8.73
C ARG A 67 -10.79 18.40 -9.38
N GLN A 68 -10.28 19.06 -10.43
CA GLN A 68 -10.99 20.14 -11.10
C GLN A 68 -12.11 19.58 -11.98
N GLN A 69 -11.87 18.46 -12.61
CA GLN A 69 -12.85 17.80 -13.47
C GLN A 69 -13.67 16.71 -12.75
N GLY A 70 -13.27 16.35 -11.54
CA GLY A 70 -13.98 15.37 -10.71
C GLY A 70 -13.86 13.93 -11.22
N TRP A 71 -12.77 13.56 -11.95
CA TRP A 71 -12.60 12.18 -12.39
C TRP A 71 -11.41 11.49 -11.73
N VAL A 72 -11.56 10.19 -11.56
CA VAL A 72 -10.54 9.29 -11.01
C VAL A 72 -10.34 8.13 -11.98
N THR A 73 -9.11 7.90 -12.40
CA THR A 73 -8.77 6.77 -13.26
C THR A 73 -7.71 5.89 -12.63
N ASP A 74 -7.77 4.59 -12.90
CA ASP A 74 -6.69 3.67 -12.57
C ASP A 74 -5.44 4.02 -13.39
N TYR A 75 -4.30 4.14 -12.71
CA TYR A 75 -3.04 4.55 -13.32
C TYR A 75 -2.54 3.57 -14.40
N PHE A 76 -2.80 2.27 -14.22
CA PHE A 76 -2.28 1.23 -15.10
C PHE A 76 -3.17 0.96 -16.29
N THR A 77 -4.49 1.03 -16.11
CA THR A 77 -5.46 0.75 -17.17
C THR A 77 -5.95 2.00 -17.89
N GLY A 78 -5.92 3.16 -17.20
CA GLY A 78 -6.51 4.41 -17.68
C GLY A 78 -8.05 4.40 -17.70
N GLU A 79 -8.67 3.36 -17.16
CA GLU A 79 -10.12 3.25 -17.03
C GLU A 79 -10.61 3.99 -15.79
N GLU A 80 -11.89 4.34 -15.75
CA GLU A 80 -12.52 4.94 -14.58
C GLU A 80 -12.35 4.00 -13.37
N ALA A 81 -11.95 4.57 -12.22
CA ALA A 81 -11.73 3.79 -11.03
C ALA A 81 -13.05 3.23 -10.52
N GLU A 82 -13.17 1.92 -10.50
CA GLU A 82 -14.29 1.27 -9.82
C GLU A 82 -14.14 1.45 -8.31
N ASP A 83 -15.25 1.74 -7.63
CA ASP A 83 -15.30 1.74 -6.16
C ASP A 83 -15.15 0.29 -5.67
N THR A 84 -13.91 -0.16 -5.64
CA THR A 84 -13.59 -1.50 -5.15
C THR A 84 -13.62 -1.49 -3.61
N ALA A 85 -14.81 -1.58 -3.05
CA ALA A 85 -15.04 -2.03 -1.68
C ALA A 85 -14.63 -3.52 -1.54
N GLY A 86 -13.51 -3.88 -2.17
CA GLY A 86 -12.94 -5.21 -2.16
C GLY A 86 -12.06 -5.47 -0.95
N PRO A 87 -11.47 -6.66 -0.85
CA PRO A 87 -10.51 -6.98 0.19
C PRO A 87 -9.39 -5.93 0.21
N PRO A 88 -8.70 -5.73 1.35
CA PRO A 88 -7.80 -4.60 1.60
C PRO A 88 -6.63 -4.49 0.60
N PHE A 89 -6.49 -5.43 -0.32
CA PHE A 89 -5.41 -5.50 -1.30
C PHE A 89 -5.98 -5.62 -2.72
N GLY A 90 -5.86 -4.57 -3.50
CA GLY A 90 -6.17 -4.57 -4.92
C GLY A 90 -5.15 -5.37 -5.75
N LYS A 91 -5.45 -5.57 -7.01
CA LYS A 91 -4.60 -6.33 -7.97
C LYS A 91 -3.20 -5.71 -8.10
N PHE A 92 -3.10 -4.39 -7.98
CA PHE A 92 -1.85 -3.63 -8.05
C PHE A 92 -1.68 -2.80 -6.77
N ALA A 93 -1.50 -3.50 -5.63
CA ALA A 93 -1.19 -2.84 -4.38
C ALA A 93 0.15 -2.11 -4.47
N VAL A 94 0.15 -0.79 -4.28
CA VAL A 94 1.32 0.07 -4.48
C VAL A 94 1.93 0.44 -3.13
N SER A 95 3.24 0.27 -3.02
CA SER A 95 4.03 0.63 -1.85
C SER A 95 4.88 1.89 -2.03
N GLY A 96 5.09 2.35 -3.27
CA GLY A 96 5.87 3.55 -3.54
C GLY A 96 5.75 4.04 -4.98
N TYR A 97 6.11 5.31 -5.19
CA TYR A 97 6.16 5.95 -6.49
C TYR A 97 7.24 7.03 -6.51
N SER A 98 7.92 7.16 -7.63
CA SER A 98 8.83 8.26 -7.92
C SER A 98 8.59 8.79 -9.34
N ALA A 99 8.31 10.08 -9.49
CA ALA A 99 8.13 10.71 -10.79
C ALA A 99 9.42 10.81 -11.58
N ASP A 100 10.56 10.86 -10.89
CA ASP A 100 11.88 10.94 -11.48
C ASP A 100 12.92 10.21 -10.63
N PHE A 101 13.13 8.95 -10.97
CA PHE A 101 14.30 8.22 -10.52
C PHE A 101 15.29 8.09 -11.69
N LYS A 102 16.32 8.91 -11.67
CA LYS A 102 17.35 8.99 -12.74
C LYS A 102 16.74 9.17 -14.14
N GLY A 103 15.78 10.07 -14.28
CA GLY A 103 15.11 10.39 -15.53
C GLY A 103 13.99 9.44 -15.92
N LYS A 104 13.62 8.48 -15.07
CA LYS A 104 12.53 7.53 -15.33
C LYS A 104 11.51 7.55 -14.21
N GLU A 105 10.25 7.39 -14.59
CA GLU A 105 9.16 7.14 -13.66
C GLU A 105 9.24 5.71 -13.11
N CYS A 106 8.93 5.57 -11.83
CA CYS A 106 9.12 4.33 -11.10
C CYS A 106 7.97 4.10 -10.13
N VAL A 107 7.28 2.97 -10.26
CA VAL A 107 6.24 2.51 -9.35
C VAL A 107 6.70 1.22 -8.68
N VAL A 108 6.47 1.09 -7.39
CA VAL A 108 6.84 -0.11 -6.61
C VAL A 108 5.57 -0.82 -6.18
N GLU A 109 5.35 -1.99 -6.71
CA GLU A 109 4.25 -2.88 -6.34
C GLU A 109 4.58 -3.59 -5.01
N TYR A 110 3.55 -3.85 -4.19
CA TYR A 110 3.75 -4.36 -2.84
C TYR A 110 4.16 -5.84 -2.80
N TYR A 111 3.58 -6.66 -3.67
CA TYR A 111 3.81 -8.12 -3.65
C TYR A 111 5.04 -8.55 -4.45
N GLU A 112 5.17 -7.99 -5.65
CA GLU A 112 6.21 -8.39 -6.61
C GLU A 112 7.41 -7.43 -6.60
N GLY A 113 7.26 -6.33 -5.85
CA GLY A 113 8.32 -5.34 -5.71
C GLY A 113 8.61 -4.62 -7.02
N THR A 114 9.89 -4.52 -7.36
CA THR A 114 10.33 -3.83 -8.57
C THR A 114 10.25 -4.68 -9.83
N ASP A 115 10.05 -5.98 -9.72
CA ASP A 115 10.06 -6.90 -10.89
C ASP A 115 8.78 -6.82 -11.70
N ALA A 116 7.65 -6.46 -11.09
CA ALA A 116 6.35 -6.34 -11.75
C ALA A 116 6.23 -5.12 -12.66
N LEU A 117 7.04 -4.10 -12.44
CA LEU A 117 6.96 -2.81 -13.12
C LEU A 117 8.33 -2.45 -13.67
N ALA A 118 8.37 -1.82 -14.85
CA ALA A 118 9.62 -1.44 -15.51
C ALA A 118 10.44 -0.47 -14.64
N GLN A 119 11.31 -1.03 -13.82
CA GLN A 119 12.17 -0.28 -12.92
C GLN A 119 13.50 0.05 -13.58
N PRO A 120 14.12 1.18 -13.25
CA PRO A 120 15.52 1.42 -13.61
C PRO A 120 16.39 0.26 -13.09
N GLY A 121 17.26 -0.30 -13.94
CA GLY A 121 18.06 -1.48 -13.64
C GLY A 121 18.87 -1.42 -12.34
N GLU A 122 19.21 -0.20 -11.88
CA GLU A 122 19.91 -0.02 -10.61
C GLU A 122 19.03 -0.27 -9.37
N LEU A 123 17.71 -0.11 -9.45
CA LEU A 123 16.81 -0.47 -8.35
C LEU A 123 16.62 -1.98 -8.23
N SER A 124 16.55 -2.67 -9.36
CA SER A 124 16.42 -4.14 -9.37
C SER A 124 17.66 -4.86 -8.81
N THR A 125 18.82 -4.18 -8.81
CA THR A 125 20.07 -4.72 -8.28
C THR A 125 20.41 -4.27 -6.86
N GLN A 126 19.59 -3.41 -6.24
CA GLN A 126 19.82 -2.98 -4.86
C GLN A 126 19.59 -4.15 -3.90
N PRO A 127 20.55 -4.42 -2.99
CA PRO A 127 20.36 -5.45 -1.99
C PRO A 127 19.21 -5.06 -1.04
N MET A 128 18.37 -6.01 -0.75
CA MET A 128 17.31 -5.83 0.26
C MET A 128 17.94 -5.42 1.60
N SER A 129 17.35 -4.44 2.28
CA SER A 129 17.81 -4.06 3.61
C SER A 129 17.67 -5.24 4.59
N LEU A 130 18.57 -5.32 5.58
CA LEU A 130 18.53 -6.40 6.58
C LEU A 130 17.18 -6.43 7.33
N TRP A 131 16.55 -5.27 7.54
CA TRP A 131 15.21 -5.17 8.12
C TRP A 131 14.14 -5.83 7.23
N ASN A 132 14.11 -5.48 5.96
CA ASN A 132 13.17 -6.07 5.01
C ASN A 132 13.40 -7.57 4.84
N PHE A 133 14.67 -8.01 4.78
CA PHE A 133 15.01 -9.43 4.75
C PHE A 133 14.48 -10.16 6.00
N ALA A 134 14.69 -9.59 7.19
CA ALA A 134 14.18 -10.18 8.42
C ALA A 134 12.64 -10.23 8.44
N LEU A 135 11.97 -9.21 7.91
CA LEU A 135 10.51 -9.18 7.77
C LEU A 135 10.00 -10.25 6.80
N GLU A 136 10.66 -10.42 5.65
CA GLU A 136 10.35 -11.46 4.67
C GLU A 136 10.52 -12.86 5.22
N VAL A 137 11.62 -13.10 5.98
CA VAL A 137 11.83 -14.37 6.68
C VAL A 137 10.76 -14.61 7.74
N HIS A 138 10.44 -13.59 8.56
CA HIS A 138 9.44 -13.70 9.62
C HIS A 138 8.04 -13.99 9.07
N SER A 139 7.67 -13.35 7.96
CA SER A 139 6.38 -13.56 7.30
C SER A 139 6.35 -14.83 6.42
N GLY A 140 7.46 -15.49 6.22
CA GLY A 140 7.58 -16.67 5.35
C GLY A 140 7.57 -16.35 3.85
N ARG A 141 7.64 -15.09 3.46
CA ARG A 141 7.61 -14.65 2.05
C ARG A 141 8.92 -14.93 1.30
N VAL A 142 10.01 -15.14 2.03
CA VAL A 142 11.30 -15.53 1.44
C VAL A 142 11.21 -16.86 0.68
N PHE A 143 10.18 -17.65 0.97
CA PHE A 143 9.95 -18.92 0.26
C PHE A 143 9.21 -18.64 -1.06
N ILE A 144 9.80 -19.04 -2.15
CA ILE A 144 9.25 -18.86 -3.50
C ILE A 144 7.91 -19.61 -3.63
N GLY A 145 6.82 -18.87 -3.74
CA GLY A 145 5.47 -19.36 -4.00
C GLY A 145 4.57 -19.45 -2.77
N SER A 146 3.31 -19.13 -2.98
CA SER A 146 2.27 -19.07 -1.94
C SER A 146 2.10 -20.39 -1.18
N VAL A 147 2.26 -21.53 -1.84
CA VAL A 147 2.12 -22.84 -1.20
C VAL A 147 3.22 -23.06 -0.15
N ALA A 148 4.48 -22.73 -0.46
CA ALA A 148 5.60 -22.88 0.47
C ALA A 148 5.43 -21.94 1.68
N THR A 149 4.94 -20.73 1.46
CA THR A 149 4.60 -19.78 2.53
C THR A 149 3.52 -20.33 3.45
N TYR A 150 2.44 -20.89 2.90
CA TYR A 150 1.36 -21.48 3.72
C TYR A 150 1.86 -22.69 4.53
N VAL A 151 2.67 -23.57 3.93
CA VAL A 151 3.28 -24.71 4.64
C VAL A 151 4.17 -24.22 5.79
N PHE A 152 4.99 -23.20 5.57
CA PHE A 152 5.82 -22.61 6.62
C PHE A 152 5.00 -22.04 7.77
N VAL A 153 3.98 -21.22 7.47
CA VAL A 153 3.10 -20.64 8.50
C VAL A 153 2.39 -21.73 9.29
N PHE A 154 1.92 -22.79 8.61
CA PHE A 154 1.25 -23.91 9.27
C PHE A 154 2.19 -24.70 10.20
N LEU A 155 3.43 -24.92 9.79
CA LEU A 155 4.44 -25.60 10.61
C LEU A 155 4.83 -24.78 11.84
N VAL A 156 5.04 -23.47 11.68
CA VAL A 156 5.34 -22.58 12.80
C VAL A 156 4.16 -22.49 13.78
N GLY A 157 2.96 -22.30 13.26
CA GLY A 157 1.74 -22.27 14.08
C GLY A 157 1.51 -23.58 14.83
N GLY A 158 1.65 -24.71 14.15
CA GLY A 158 1.55 -26.04 14.75
C GLY A 158 2.62 -26.29 15.83
N GLY A 159 3.85 -25.83 15.58
CA GLY A 159 4.93 -25.87 16.55
C GLY A 159 4.63 -25.08 17.82
N CYS A 160 4.09 -23.87 17.68
CA CYS A 160 3.66 -23.06 18.81
C CYS A 160 2.58 -23.76 19.66
N VAL A 161 1.56 -24.33 19.01
CA VAL A 161 0.49 -25.09 19.69
C VAL A 161 1.06 -26.30 20.42
N TRP A 162 1.97 -27.04 19.78
CA TRP A 162 2.67 -28.17 20.38
C TRP A 162 3.45 -27.77 21.62
N CYS A 163 4.23 -26.69 21.56
CA CYS A 163 4.98 -26.17 22.70
C CYS A 163 4.07 -25.75 23.85
N LEU A 164 2.96 -25.08 23.57
CA LEU A 164 1.96 -24.72 24.58
C LEU A 164 1.36 -25.96 25.25
N TRP A 165 1.00 -26.95 24.46
CA TRP A 165 0.39 -28.18 24.96
C TRP A 165 1.37 -29.01 25.82
N THR A 166 2.63 -29.16 25.37
CA THR A 166 3.67 -29.84 26.14
C THR A 166 3.99 -29.10 27.44
N GLY A 167 4.11 -27.77 27.41
CA GLY A 167 4.29 -26.95 28.60
C GLY A 167 3.14 -27.08 29.60
N TYR A 168 1.90 -27.10 29.11
CA TYR A 168 0.72 -27.36 29.95
C TYR A 168 0.75 -28.74 30.60
N ARG A 169 1.11 -29.80 29.86
CA ARG A 169 1.23 -31.17 30.39
C ARG A 169 2.28 -31.28 31.48
N VAL A 170 3.47 -30.69 31.28
CA VAL A 170 4.55 -30.68 32.29
C VAL A 170 4.08 -29.99 33.57
N ARG A 171 3.41 -28.84 33.45
CA ARG A 171 2.86 -28.13 34.62
C ARG A 171 1.80 -28.94 35.39
N LYS A 172 0.98 -29.70 34.67
CA LYS A 172 -0.09 -30.52 35.29
C LYS A 172 0.46 -31.80 35.92
N GLY A 173 1.56 -32.34 35.41
CA GLY A 173 2.20 -33.56 35.96
C GLY A 173 3.02 -33.32 37.23
N ASN A 174 3.38 -32.04 37.52
CA ASN A 174 4.12 -31.66 38.72
C ASN A 174 3.21 -31.22 39.90
N LYS A 175 1.91 -31.45 39.82
CA LYS A 175 0.95 -31.33 40.92
C LYS A 175 0.49 -32.72 41.35
#